data_9c6f9fe598d91a0227acdc8df749f331
#
_entry.id   9c6f9fe598d91a0227acdc8df749f331
#
_cell.length_a   1.000
_cell.length_b   1.000
_cell.length_c   1.000
_cell.angle_alpha   90.00
_cell.angle_beta   90.00
_cell.angle_gamma   90.00
#
_symmetry.space_group_name_H-M   'P 1'
#
loop_
_entity.id
_entity.type
_entity.pdbx_description
1 polymer ?
#
loop_
_entity_poly.entity_id
_entity_poly.type
_entity_poly.pdbx_seq_one_letter_code
_entity_poly.pdbx_strand_id
1 'polypeptide(L)'
;IGAAKDCVDLPTAPKIEAVINAQLLSLADDHLSFRPDAPITVREMATAVAKALYGADLKIDHLQKAIDAGLLKASDLTDKPITATQVETLFAFLQDMQVVSVFATADIHGNYIPYTSSDGKFEIGSVARIKTVMNEVEARLGEDHVIYVDGGDSPYNTTLANVSMGNVSVDALSALGLDATVLGNHDFDYSFDNLLSLADR
;
A
#
# COMPACT_ATOMS: atom_id res chain seq x y z
N ILE A 1 -0.40 -9.45 20.95
CA ILE A 1 0.76 -10.33 21.15
C ILE A 1 1.58 -9.65 22.23
N GLY A 2 1.94 -10.34 23.33
CA GLY A 2 2.73 -9.78 24.41
C GLY A 2 4.21 -9.64 24.02
N ALA A 3 4.97 -8.86 24.80
CA ALA A 3 6.40 -8.72 24.61
C ALA A 3 7.11 -10.09 24.67
N ALA A 4 8.20 -10.23 23.89
CA ALA A 4 9.03 -11.42 23.97
C ALA A 4 9.55 -11.61 25.39
N LYS A 5 9.52 -12.83 25.87
CA LYS A 5 9.75 -13.16 27.30
C LYS A 5 11.13 -12.73 27.81
N ASP A 6 12.13 -12.70 26.92
CA ASP A 6 13.50 -12.30 27.22
C ASP A 6 13.76 -10.78 27.08
N CYS A 7 12.71 -10.02 26.74
CA CYS A 7 12.81 -8.57 26.49
C CYS A 7 11.95 -7.73 27.45
N VAL A 8 11.17 -8.34 28.33
CA VAL A 8 10.14 -7.65 29.14
C VAL A 8 10.73 -6.50 29.98
N ASP A 9 11.91 -6.68 30.51
CA ASP A 9 12.57 -5.69 31.40
C ASP A 9 13.57 -4.77 30.67
N LEU A 10 13.66 -4.87 29.31
CA LEU A 10 14.58 -4.05 28.56
C LEU A 10 13.99 -2.67 28.25
N PRO A 11 14.77 -1.58 28.31
CA PRO A 11 14.31 -0.26 27.88
C PRO A 11 13.86 -0.21 26.42
N THR A 12 14.33 -1.15 25.59
CA THR A 12 14.01 -1.29 24.19
C THR A 12 12.78 -2.19 23.91
N ALA A 13 12.19 -2.79 24.95
CA ALA A 13 11.05 -3.71 24.81
C ALA A 13 9.92 -3.16 23.91
N PRO A 14 9.47 -1.89 24.03
CA PRO A 14 8.43 -1.35 23.16
C PRO A 14 8.83 -1.31 21.67
N LYS A 15 10.10 -1.08 21.37
CA LYS A 15 10.62 -1.09 19.99
C LYS A 15 10.68 -2.51 19.42
N ILE A 16 11.11 -3.46 20.24
CA ILE A 16 11.13 -4.89 19.89
C ILE A 16 9.72 -5.38 19.63
N GLU A 17 8.77 -5.06 20.48
CA GLU A 17 7.36 -5.41 20.31
C GLU A 17 6.78 -4.79 19.02
N ALA A 18 7.14 -3.55 18.70
CA ALA A 18 6.70 -2.89 17.48
C ALA A 18 7.20 -3.62 16.22
N VAL A 19 8.46 -4.05 16.14
CA VAL A 19 8.99 -4.77 14.96
C VAL A 19 8.44 -6.19 14.85
N ILE A 20 8.12 -6.85 15.98
CA ILE A 20 7.46 -8.17 15.99
C ILE A 20 6.01 -8.03 15.51
N ASN A 21 5.26 -7.04 16.03
CA ASN A 21 3.88 -6.79 15.65
C ASN A 21 3.75 -6.36 14.18
N ALA A 22 4.72 -5.61 13.67
CA ALA A 22 4.84 -5.29 12.25
C ALA A 22 5.31 -6.47 11.39
N GLN A 23 5.59 -7.63 11.99
CA GLN A 23 6.09 -8.83 11.33
C GLN A 23 7.43 -8.66 10.58
N LEU A 24 8.18 -7.62 10.89
CA LEU A 24 9.47 -7.34 10.26
C LEU A 24 10.54 -8.33 10.73
N LEU A 25 10.57 -8.63 12.03
CA LEU A 25 11.43 -9.65 12.62
C LEU A 25 10.57 -10.71 13.32
N SER A 26 11.10 -11.92 13.39
CA SER A 26 10.42 -13.06 13.99
C SER A 26 11.00 -13.38 15.37
N LEU A 27 10.17 -13.99 16.21
CA LEU A 27 10.66 -14.65 17.42
C LEU A 27 11.56 -15.85 17.06
N ALA A 28 12.37 -16.28 18.02
CA ALA A 28 13.14 -17.50 17.91
C ALA A 28 12.24 -18.74 17.74
N ASP A 29 12.85 -19.91 17.50
CA ASP A 29 12.12 -21.17 17.25
C ASP A 29 11.20 -21.59 18.39
N ASP A 30 11.46 -21.09 19.61
CA ASP A 30 10.58 -21.30 20.76
C ASP A 30 9.28 -20.46 20.72
N HIS A 31 9.16 -19.56 19.73
CA HIS A 31 8.06 -18.60 19.57
C HIS A 31 7.78 -17.68 20.79
N LEU A 32 8.74 -17.58 21.71
CA LEU A 32 8.64 -16.84 22.95
C LEU A 32 9.78 -15.83 23.15
N SER A 33 10.96 -16.10 22.59
CA SER A 33 12.17 -15.30 22.79
C SER A 33 12.54 -14.51 21.54
N PHE A 34 13.05 -13.29 21.72
CA PHE A 34 13.53 -12.44 20.61
C PHE A 34 15.05 -12.50 20.44
N ARG A 35 15.78 -12.89 21.50
CA ARG A 35 17.25 -12.93 21.56
C ARG A 35 17.90 -11.57 21.26
N PRO A 36 17.64 -10.54 22.07
CA PRO A 36 18.02 -9.15 21.80
C PRO A 36 19.55 -8.96 21.67
N ASP A 37 20.34 -9.82 22.29
CA ASP A 37 21.81 -9.78 22.26
C ASP A 37 22.44 -10.63 21.16
N ALA A 38 21.63 -11.37 20.38
CA ALA A 38 22.13 -12.15 19.26
C ALA A 38 22.42 -11.25 18.06
N PRO A 39 23.56 -11.42 17.37
CA PRO A 39 23.83 -10.68 16.14
C PRO A 39 22.80 -11.01 15.08
N ILE A 40 22.23 -9.99 14.43
CA ILE A 40 21.37 -10.17 13.27
C ILE A 40 22.23 -10.52 12.05
N THR A 41 21.77 -11.43 11.23
CA THR A 41 22.46 -11.80 9.98
C THR A 41 22.12 -10.86 8.83
N VAL A 42 22.94 -10.87 7.78
CA VAL A 42 22.66 -10.11 6.54
C VAL A 42 21.30 -10.52 5.96
N ARG A 43 21.00 -11.82 5.97
CA ARG A 43 19.72 -12.35 5.46
C ARG A 43 18.52 -11.89 6.28
N GLU A 44 18.61 -11.94 7.61
CA GLU A 44 17.54 -11.47 8.51
C GLU A 44 17.26 -9.98 8.33
N MET A 45 18.31 -9.15 8.26
CA MET A 45 18.16 -7.72 8.00
C MET A 45 17.55 -7.45 6.63
N ALA A 46 18.04 -8.11 5.57
CA ALA A 46 17.49 -7.98 4.22
C ALA A 46 16.01 -8.39 4.16
N THR A 47 15.63 -9.45 4.87
CA THR A 47 14.23 -9.89 4.98
C THR A 47 13.37 -8.85 5.68
N ALA A 48 13.86 -8.27 6.78
CA ALA A 48 13.14 -7.22 7.51
C ALA A 48 12.90 -5.99 6.63
N VAL A 49 13.93 -5.56 5.89
CA VAL A 49 13.82 -4.44 4.94
C VAL A 49 12.83 -4.74 3.81
N ALA A 50 12.93 -5.93 3.20
CA ALA A 50 12.01 -6.32 2.13
C ALA A 50 10.54 -6.36 2.61
N LYS A 51 10.29 -6.84 3.83
CA LYS A 51 8.96 -6.80 4.45
C LYS A 51 8.49 -5.37 4.74
N ALA A 52 9.37 -4.49 5.16
CA ALA A 52 9.03 -3.09 5.39
C ALA A 52 8.63 -2.37 4.09
N LEU A 53 9.30 -2.69 2.97
CA LEU A 53 9.03 -2.11 1.65
C LEU A 53 7.77 -2.66 0.99
N TYR A 54 7.55 -3.98 1.08
CA TYR A 54 6.48 -4.68 0.33
C TYR A 54 5.30 -5.13 1.18
N GLY A 55 5.30 -4.80 2.48
CA GLY A 55 4.34 -5.34 3.44
C GLY A 55 4.77 -6.73 3.94
N ALA A 56 4.17 -7.16 5.05
CA ALA A 56 4.53 -8.40 5.73
C ALA A 56 3.60 -9.58 5.36
N ASP A 57 3.05 -9.63 4.14
CA ASP A 57 2.21 -10.74 3.69
C ASP A 57 3.03 -12.04 3.62
N LEU A 58 2.64 -13.03 4.42
CA LEU A 58 3.32 -14.32 4.52
C LEU A 58 3.28 -15.17 3.23
N LYS A 59 2.46 -14.80 2.26
CA LYS A 59 2.35 -15.49 0.96
C LYS A 59 3.38 -15.01 -0.07
N ILE A 60 4.13 -13.96 0.26
CA ILE A 60 5.10 -13.34 -0.64
C ILE A 60 6.51 -13.76 -0.20
N ASP A 61 7.32 -14.24 -1.14
CA ASP A 61 8.78 -14.33 -0.92
C ASP A 61 9.37 -12.92 -1.08
N HIS A 62 9.48 -12.23 0.05
CA HIS A 62 9.96 -10.85 0.11
C HIS A 62 11.39 -10.69 -0.38
N LEU A 63 12.27 -11.66 -0.09
CA LEU A 63 13.65 -11.61 -0.55
C LEU A 63 13.73 -11.78 -2.06
N GLN A 64 13.00 -12.75 -2.62
CA GLN A 64 12.95 -12.94 -4.07
C GLN A 64 12.40 -11.71 -4.77
N LYS A 65 11.33 -11.11 -4.24
CA LYS A 65 10.76 -9.88 -4.79
C LYS A 65 11.76 -8.71 -4.77
N ALA A 66 12.53 -8.58 -3.70
CA ALA A 66 13.58 -7.56 -3.60
C ALA A 66 14.75 -7.82 -4.57
N ILE A 67 15.10 -9.08 -4.81
CA ILE A 67 16.11 -9.49 -5.81
C ILE A 67 15.60 -9.16 -7.23
N ASP A 68 14.38 -9.55 -7.55
CA ASP A 68 13.78 -9.32 -8.86
C ASP A 68 13.64 -7.82 -9.19
N ALA A 69 13.42 -7.01 -8.16
CA ALA A 69 13.40 -5.56 -8.26
C ALA A 69 14.80 -4.91 -8.33
N GLY A 70 15.87 -5.71 -8.26
CA GLY A 70 17.26 -5.22 -8.29
C GLY A 70 17.73 -4.52 -7.01
N LEU A 71 16.96 -4.59 -5.92
CA LEU A 71 17.29 -3.97 -4.63
C LEU A 71 18.33 -4.76 -3.86
N LEU A 72 18.36 -6.07 -4.04
CA LEU A 72 19.31 -6.99 -3.41
C LEU A 72 19.94 -7.90 -4.45
N LYS A 73 21.18 -8.33 -4.19
CA LYS A 73 21.82 -9.40 -4.96
C LYS A 73 21.79 -10.67 -4.14
N ALA A 74 21.36 -11.78 -4.74
CA ALA A 74 21.31 -13.08 -4.08
C ALA A 74 22.68 -13.49 -3.52
N SER A 75 23.77 -13.11 -4.19
CA SER A 75 25.15 -13.36 -3.74
C SER A 75 25.52 -12.72 -2.41
N ASP A 76 24.84 -11.63 -2.04
CA ASP A 76 25.16 -10.83 -0.86
C ASP A 76 24.41 -11.35 0.38
N LEU A 77 23.39 -12.19 0.18
CA LEU A 77 22.59 -12.78 1.25
C LEU A 77 23.34 -13.92 1.94
N THR A 78 23.87 -13.63 3.10
CA THR A 78 24.60 -14.62 3.93
C THR A 78 23.97 -14.75 5.31
N ASP A 79 24.21 -15.88 5.96
CA ASP A 79 23.81 -16.14 7.35
C ASP A 79 24.91 -15.71 8.34
N LYS A 80 25.85 -14.86 7.89
CA LYS A 80 26.85 -14.23 8.74
C LYS A 80 26.25 -12.98 9.41
N PRO A 81 26.74 -12.61 10.61
CA PRO A 81 26.39 -11.35 11.23
C PRO A 81 26.62 -10.17 10.29
N ILE A 82 25.64 -9.25 10.23
CA ILE A 82 25.78 -8.02 9.46
C ILE A 82 26.80 -7.10 10.15
N THR A 83 27.65 -6.44 9.37
CA THR A 83 28.61 -5.46 9.89
C THR A 83 28.00 -4.06 9.94
N ALA A 84 28.57 -3.18 10.77
CA ALA A 84 28.15 -1.77 10.84
C ALA A 84 28.20 -1.09 9.46
N THR A 85 29.26 -1.31 8.71
CA THR A 85 29.40 -0.73 7.34
C THR A 85 28.31 -1.23 6.38
N GLN A 86 27.91 -2.51 6.47
CA GLN A 86 26.81 -3.03 5.66
C GLN A 86 25.46 -2.41 6.08
N VAL A 87 25.25 -2.18 7.37
CA VAL A 87 24.07 -1.47 7.89
C VAL A 87 24.05 -0.04 7.36
N GLU A 88 25.16 0.69 7.48
CA GLU A 88 25.28 2.07 6.98
C GLU A 88 25.02 2.15 5.48
N THR A 89 25.59 1.23 4.69
CA THR A 89 25.35 1.16 3.23
C THR A 89 23.88 0.91 2.92
N LEU A 90 23.23 0.00 3.64
CA LEU A 90 21.81 -0.30 3.47
C LEU A 90 20.94 0.90 3.82
N PHE A 91 21.22 1.59 4.93
CA PHE A 91 20.47 2.78 5.32
C PHE A 91 20.68 3.95 4.36
N ALA A 92 21.90 4.18 3.87
CA ALA A 92 22.15 5.19 2.84
C ALA A 92 21.35 4.91 1.56
N PHE A 93 21.33 3.65 1.12
CA PHE A 93 20.52 3.22 -0.02
C PHE A 93 19.01 3.45 0.22
N LEU A 94 18.50 3.11 1.42
CA LEU A 94 17.09 3.31 1.75
C LEU A 94 16.70 4.79 1.84
N GLN A 95 17.62 5.67 2.24
CA GLN A 95 17.39 7.12 2.28
C GLN A 95 17.27 7.75 0.89
N ASP A 96 17.92 7.15 -0.12
CA ASP A 96 17.84 7.60 -1.51
C ASP A 96 16.62 7.01 -2.24
N MET A 97 15.92 6.04 -1.66
CA MET A 97 14.72 5.44 -2.25
C MET A 97 13.51 6.36 -2.07
N GLN A 98 12.81 6.59 -3.17
CA GLN A 98 11.48 7.19 -3.14
C GLN A 98 10.44 6.08 -3.34
N VAL A 99 9.52 5.99 -2.38
CA VAL A 99 8.36 5.09 -2.49
C VAL A 99 7.20 5.90 -3.04
N VAL A 100 6.64 5.46 -4.17
CA VAL A 100 5.43 6.05 -4.75
C VAL A 100 4.32 5.01 -4.67
N SER A 101 3.19 5.39 -4.12
CA SER A 101 1.98 4.58 -4.11
C SER A 101 1.08 4.97 -5.26
N VAL A 102 0.70 4.00 -6.08
CA VAL A 102 -0.28 4.21 -7.16
C VAL A 102 -1.59 3.53 -6.76
N PHE A 103 -2.63 4.34 -6.62
CA PHE A 103 -4.01 3.87 -6.49
C PHE A 103 -4.63 3.83 -7.88
N ALA A 104 -5.35 2.77 -8.19
CA ALA A 104 -6.03 2.63 -9.46
C ALA A 104 -7.46 2.14 -9.24
N THR A 105 -8.38 2.77 -9.95
CA THR A 105 -9.76 2.30 -10.12
C THR A 105 -10.06 2.09 -11.60
N ALA A 106 -11.07 1.35 -11.91
CA ALA A 106 -11.65 1.20 -13.24
C ALA A 106 -13.09 0.72 -13.08
N ASP A 107 -13.92 0.96 -14.08
CA ASP A 107 -15.28 0.40 -14.16
C ASP A 107 -16.12 0.70 -12.90
N ILE A 108 -16.02 1.89 -12.35
CA ILE A 108 -16.80 2.29 -11.17
C ILE A 108 -18.30 2.32 -11.49
N HIS A 109 -18.65 2.66 -12.74
CA HIS A 109 -20.04 2.61 -13.22
C HIS A 109 -21.02 3.31 -12.29
N GLY A 110 -20.65 4.49 -11.77
CA GLY A 110 -21.48 5.30 -10.89
C GLY A 110 -21.67 4.76 -9.46
N ASN A 111 -20.95 3.72 -9.05
CA ASN A 111 -21.06 3.11 -7.73
C ASN A 111 -20.24 3.86 -6.67
N TYR A 112 -20.55 5.14 -6.44
CA TYR A 112 -19.81 6.02 -5.52
C TYR A 112 -20.24 5.90 -4.07
N ILE A 113 -21.47 5.45 -3.82
CA ILE A 113 -22.02 5.27 -2.48
C ILE A 113 -22.00 3.79 -2.09
N PRO A 114 -21.89 3.48 -0.79
CA PRO A 114 -21.89 2.09 -0.36
C PRO A 114 -23.25 1.44 -0.60
N TYR A 115 -23.23 0.14 -0.88
CA TYR A 115 -24.42 -0.70 -0.98
C TYR A 115 -24.23 -2.01 -0.23
N THR A 116 -25.34 -2.60 0.22
CA THR A 116 -25.30 -3.89 0.92
C THR A 116 -25.18 -5.03 -0.10
N SER A 117 -24.29 -6.00 0.17
CA SER A 117 -24.14 -7.21 -0.63
C SER A 117 -25.47 -7.98 -0.74
N SER A 118 -25.64 -8.76 -1.79
CA SER A 118 -26.88 -9.51 -2.06
C SER A 118 -27.26 -10.50 -0.94
N ASP A 119 -26.29 -10.97 -0.15
CA ASP A 119 -26.50 -11.84 1.00
C ASP A 119 -26.72 -11.06 2.32
N GLY A 120 -26.72 -9.73 2.27
CA GLY A 120 -26.95 -8.84 3.41
C GLY A 120 -25.82 -8.76 4.45
N LYS A 121 -24.66 -9.39 4.19
CA LYS A 121 -23.61 -9.52 5.19
C LYS A 121 -22.56 -8.40 5.16
N PHE A 122 -22.37 -7.77 4.00
CA PHE A 122 -21.29 -6.83 3.80
C PHE A 122 -21.80 -5.55 3.17
N GLU A 123 -21.23 -4.45 3.58
CA GLU A 123 -21.36 -3.19 2.89
C GLU A 123 -20.19 -3.06 1.89
N ILE A 124 -20.51 -2.90 0.61
CA ILE A 124 -19.58 -2.89 -0.53
C ILE A 124 -19.52 -1.50 -1.13
N GLY A 125 -18.37 -1.15 -1.68
CA GLY A 125 -18.15 0.10 -2.41
C GLY A 125 -17.92 1.30 -1.50
N SER A 126 -18.05 2.46 -2.08
CA SER A 126 -17.82 3.80 -1.53
C SER A 126 -16.44 4.38 -1.83
N VAL A 127 -16.45 5.46 -2.61
CA VAL A 127 -15.24 6.27 -2.85
C VAL A 127 -14.70 6.89 -1.56
N ALA A 128 -15.55 7.14 -0.57
CA ALA A 128 -15.11 7.63 0.74
C ALA A 128 -14.16 6.64 1.45
N ARG A 129 -14.35 5.33 1.28
CA ARG A 129 -13.44 4.32 1.83
C ARG A 129 -12.11 4.30 1.08
N ILE A 130 -12.14 4.49 -0.25
CA ILE A 130 -10.93 4.65 -1.05
C ILE A 130 -10.14 5.85 -0.53
N LYS A 131 -10.78 7.00 -0.37
CA LYS A 131 -10.12 8.21 0.16
C LYS A 131 -9.56 8.01 1.58
N THR A 132 -10.25 7.26 2.43
CA THR A 132 -9.73 6.94 3.77
C THR A 132 -8.38 6.20 3.67
N VAL A 133 -8.30 5.17 2.82
CA VAL A 133 -7.05 4.40 2.63
C VAL A 133 -5.97 5.27 1.99
N MET A 134 -6.33 6.11 1.00
CA MET A 134 -5.40 7.06 0.39
C MET A 134 -4.82 8.02 1.43
N ASN A 135 -5.67 8.64 2.26
CA ASN A 135 -5.24 9.56 3.32
C ASN A 135 -4.30 8.90 4.34
N GLU A 136 -4.51 7.62 4.67
CA GLU A 136 -3.59 6.86 5.54
C GLU A 136 -2.21 6.68 4.88
N VAL A 137 -2.16 6.48 3.58
CA VAL A 137 -0.91 6.36 2.82
C VAL A 137 -0.26 7.74 2.64
N GLU A 138 -1.02 8.77 2.29
CA GLU A 138 -0.57 10.16 2.20
C GLU A 138 0.04 10.65 3.52
N ALA A 139 -0.59 10.33 4.66
CA ALA A 139 -0.06 10.67 5.99
C ALA A 139 1.28 9.99 6.30
N ARG A 140 1.58 8.85 5.68
CA ARG A 140 2.82 8.09 5.89
C ARG A 140 3.93 8.45 4.91
N LEU A 141 3.59 8.69 3.65
CA LEU A 141 4.56 8.89 2.56
C LEU A 141 4.72 10.36 2.17
N GLY A 142 3.71 11.19 2.41
CA GLY A 142 3.56 12.52 1.85
C GLY A 142 2.68 12.51 0.59
N GLU A 143 1.99 13.60 0.35
CA GLU A 143 1.05 13.79 -0.78
C GLU A 143 1.75 13.61 -2.13
N ASP A 144 2.95 14.14 -2.29
CA ASP A 144 3.78 14.05 -3.51
C ASP A 144 4.18 12.60 -3.87
N HIS A 145 3.94 11.64 -2.99
CA HIS A 145 4.26 10.23 -3.17
C HIS A 145 3.05 9.34 -3.44
N VAL A 146 1.88 9.93 -3.65
CA VAL A 146 0.65 9.21 -3.94
C VAL A 146 0.11 9.67 -5.29
N ILE A 147 -0.18 8.71 -6.16
CA ILE A 147 -0.76 8.93 -7.49
C ILE A 147 -2.07 8.16 -7.54
N TYR A 148 -3.14 8.82 -8.00
CA TYR A 148 -4.41 8.17 -8.24
C TYR A 148 -4.78 8.22 -9.72
N VAL A 149 -5.04 7.05 -10.31
CA VAL A 149 -5.44 6.92 -11.71
C VAL A 149 -6.76 6.16 -11.84
N ASP A 150 -7.51 6.47 -12.89
CA ASP A 150 -8.75 5.76 -13.23
C ASP A 150 -8.68 5.15 -14.63
N GLY A 151 -9.16 3.92 -14.77
CA GLY A 151 -9.15 3.14 -16.02
C GLY A 151 -10.34 3.41 -16.95
N GLY A 152 -11.18 4.42 -16.62
CA GLY A 152 -12.38 4.74 -17.41
C GLY A 152 -13.63 3.97 -16.99
N ASP A 153 -14.70 4.15 -17.74
CA ASP A 153 -16.03 3.59 -17.50
C ASP A 153 -16.60 3.97 -16.10
N SER A 154 -16.28 5.17 -15.63
CA SER A 154 -16.70 5.64 -14.32
C SER A 154 -18.08 6.35 -14.30
N PRO A 155 -18.50 7.12 -15.33
CA PRO A 155 -19.64 8.04 -15.22
C PRO A 155 -21.03 7.45 -15.47
N TYR A 156 -21.17 6.17 -15.77
CA TYR A 156 -22.40 5.55 -16.27
C TYR A 156 -23.01 4.55 -15.26
N ASN A 157 -24.25 4.16 -15.50
CA ASN A 157 -25.00 2.99 -14.99
C ASN A 157 -25.90 3.23 -13.75
N THR A 158 -25.54 4.01 -12.76
CA THR A 158 -26.45 4.26 -11.62
C THR A 158 -27.41 5.42 -11.91
N THR A 159 -28.53 5.45 -11.20
CA THR A 159 -29.48 6.58 -11.32
C THR A 159 -28.80 7.93 -11.04
N LEU A 160 -27.91 7.97 -10.06
CA LEU A 160 -27.19 9.18 -9.70
C LEU A 160 -26.27 9.66 -10.83
N ALA A 161 -25.51 8.74 -11.41
CA ALA A 161 -24.64 9.04 -12.55
C ALA A 161 -25.46 9.46 -13.78
N ASN A 162 -26.55 8.74 -14.09
CA ASN A 162 -27.38 9.01 -15.27
C ASN A 162 -28.11 10.36 -15.17
N VAL A 163 -28.73 10.69 -14.02
CA VAL A 163 -29.43 11.97 -13.83
C VAL A 163 -28.47 13.15 -13.88
N SER A 164 -27.24 12.98 -13.42
CA SER A 164 -26.20 14.01 -13.48
C SER A 164 -25.45 14.05 -14.81
N MET A 165 -25.72 13.13 -15.75
CA MET A 165 -24.96 12.97 -16.99
C MET A 165 -23.44 12.89 -16.77
N GLY A 166 -23.03 12.16 -15.72
CA GLY A 166 -21.64 11.97 -15.35
C GLY A 166 -21.01 13.07 -14.48
N ASN A 167 -21.67 14.19 -14.23
CA ASN A 167 -21.10 15.27 -13.43
C ASN A 167 -20.70 14.81 -12.01
N VAL A 168 -21.54 14.03 -11.34
CA VAL A 168 -21.23 13.49 -10.01
C VAL A 168 -20.03 12.57 -10.02
N SER A 169 -19.75 11.91 -11.15
CA SER A 169 -18.59 11.05 -11.31
C SER A 169 -17.30 11.85 -11.32
N VAL A 170 -17.27 12.93 -12.09
CA VAL A 170 -16.13 13.85 -12.11
C VAL A 170 -15.92 14.48 -10.75
N ASP A 171 -16.99 14.95 -10.08
CA ASP A 171 -16.88 15.50 -8.74
C ASP A 171 -16.32 14.47 -7.73
N ALA A 172 -16.75 13.22 -7.82
CA ALA A 172 -16.27 12.14 -6.94
C ALA A 172 -14.79 11.79 -7.18
N LEU A 173 -14.38 11.65 -8.45
CA LEU A 173 -13.00 11.35 -8.81
C LEU A 173 -12.06 12.53 -8.47
N SER A 174 -12.50 13.77 -8.73
CA SER A 174 -11.76 14.97 -8.35
C SER A 174 -11.60 15.09 -6.82
N ALA A 175 -12.62 14.74 -6.05
CA ALA A 175 -12.55 14.72 -4.59
C ALA A 175 -11.60 13.62 -4.05
N LEU A 176 -11.37 12.55 -4.81
CA LEU A 176 -10.34 11.56 -4.51
C LEU A 176 -8.93 12.10 -4.80
N GLY A 177 -8.79 13.10 -5.66
CA GLY A 177 -7.50 13.62 -6.12
C GLY A 177 -7.02 12.91 -7.38
N LEU A 178 -7.89 12.75 -8.37
CA LEU A 178 -7.56 12.08 -9.64
C LEU A 178 -6.43 12.83 -10.37
N ASP A 179 -5.32 12.13 -10.65
CA ASP A 179 -4.20 12.66 -11.41
C ASP A 179 -4.34 12.41 -12.92
N ALA A 180 -4.87 11.24 -13.29
CA ALA A 180 -5.08 10.89 -14.67
C ALA A 180 -6.18 9.84 -14.83
N THR A 181 -6.89 9.93 -15.96
CA THR A 181 -7.84 8.90 -16.39
C THR A 181 -7.66 8.59 -17.86
N VAL A 182 -8.10 7.39 -18.27
CA VAL A 182 -8.31 7.03 -19.66
C VAL A 182 -9.80 6.88 -19.93
N LEU A 183 -10.19 6.88 -21.20
CA LEU A 183 -11.59 6.74 -21.57
C LEU A 183 -11.90 5.27 -21.87
N GLY A 184 -12.95 4.74 -21.24
CA GLY A 184 -13.57 3.49 -21.63
C GLY A 184 -14.72 3.72 -22.61
N ASN A 185 -15.48 2.67 -22.93
CA ASN A 185 -16.57 2.78 -23.89
C ASN A 185 -17.79 3.51 -23.33
N HIS A 186 -18.06 3.40 -22.03
CA HIS A 186 -19.20 4.05 -21.37
C HIS A 186 -19.00 5.54 -21.09
N ASP A 187 -17.80 6.06 -21.22
CA ASP A 187 -17.55 7.49 -21.12
C ASP A 187 -18.22 8.30 -22.25
N PHE A 188 -18.60 7.62 -23.34
CA PHE A 188 -19.29 8.21 -24.50
C PHE A 188 -20.81 8.08 -24.46
N ASP A 189 -21.39 7.41 -23.45
CA ASP A 189 -22.84 7.08 -23.43
C ASP A 189 -23.76 8.32 -23.38
N TYR A 190 -23.30 9.43 -22.82
CA TYR A 190 -24.06 10.69 -22.78
C TYR A 190 -23.81 11.62 -23.96
N SER A 191 -22.97 11.27 -24.91
CA SER A 191 -22.51 11.97 -26.10
C SER A 191 -21.07 12.50 -25.98
N PHE A 192 -20.46 12.71 -27.14
CA PHE A 192 -19.11 13.29 -27.20
C PHE A 192 -19.05 14.71 -26.65
N ASP A 193 -20.07 15.53 -26.92
CA ASP A 193 -20.14 16.92 -26.41
C ASP A 193 -20.23 16.94 -24.88
N ASN A 194 -20.97 15.98 -24.29
CA ASN A 194 -21.03 15.84 -22.84
C ASN A 194 -19.67 15.45 -22.27
N LEU A 195 -18.98 14.48 -22.90
CA LEU A 195 -17.65 14.06 -22.48
C LEU A 195 -16.66 15.24 -22.48
N LEU A 196 -16.65 16.07 -23.53
CA LEU A 196 -15.82 17.27 -23.55
C LEU A 196 -16.16 18.24 -22.41
N SER A 197 -17.44 18.42 -22.12
CA SER A 197 -17.89 19.23 -21.00
C SER A 197 -17.45 18.68 -19.62
N LEU A 198 -17.38 17.36 -19.48
CA LEU A 198 -16.89 16.72 -18.27
C LEU A 198 -15.37 16.87 -18.11
N ALA A 199 -14.64 16.83 -19.22
CA ALA A 199 -13.17 16.97 -19.23
C ALA A 199 -12.70 18.41 -18.89
N ASP A 200 -13.57 19.42 -19.06
CA ASP A 200 -13.28 20.82 -18.74
C ASP A 200 -13.52 21.16 -17.25
N ARG A 201 -13.94 20.18 -16.42
CA ARG A 201 -14.24 20.36 -14.99
C ARG A 201 -13.07 20.01 -14.08
#